data_acf283a326c96011f56f493aefda7d79
#
_entry.id   acf283a326c96011f56f493aefda7d79
#
_cell.length_a   1.000
_cell.length_b   1.000
_cell.length_c   1.000
_cell.angle_alpha   90.00
_cell.angle_beta   90.00
_cell.angle_gamma   90.00
#
_symmetry.space_group_name_H-M   'P 1'
#
loop_
_entity.id
_entity.type
_entity.pdbx_description
1 polymer ?
#
loop_
_entity_poly.entity_id
_entity_poly.type
_entity_poly.pdbx_seq_one_letter_code
_entity_poly.pdbx_strand_id
1 'polypeptide(L)'
;MKSLIKMSQAVAAASLLFISATAVAVPITTLYSAGVDDSGAPLSLGANEQHYEIVAGSPSIFTPVVTSHSAYMPSDASSSWISLPSGFSSATYQTTFDLTGFDVSSASLDLKIAVDNTITDVLINGVSTGFSIVFGYPAFQSWSNLTVSNNFLAGVNTLQFLAVNSGGPGAFRVEASGNATAVSEPSLGVLFGLGLMWLAMTRKRKA
;
A
#
# COMPACT_ATOMS: atom_id res chain seq x y z
N MET A 1 30.29 -40.18 -34.72
CA MET A 1 30.65 -38.72 -34.55
C MET A 1 29.55 -37.74 -34.93
N LYS A 2 28.83 -37.91 -36.07
CA LYS A 2 27.78 -36.97 -36.49
C LYS A 2 26.56 -36.85 -35.55
N SER A 3 26.26 -37.90 -34.73
CA SER A 3 25.14 -37.87 -33.76
C SER A 3 25.44 -37.09 -32.49
N LEU A 4 26.67 -37.10 -32.03
CA LEU A 4 27.10 -36.36 -30.83
C LEU A 4 27.13 -34.84 -31.03
N ILE A 5 27.47 -34.40 -32.27
CA ILE A 5 27.49 -32.97 -32.61
C ILE A 5 26.07 -32.37 -32.64
N LYS A 6 25.07 -33.16 -33.09
CA LYS A 6 23.67 -32.72 -33.11
C LYS A 6 23.04 -32.62 -31.71
N MET A 7 23.46 -33.46 -30.76
CA MET A 7 23.01 -33.35 -29.36
C MET A 7 23.58 -32.14 -28.65
N SER A 8 24.85 -31.79 -28.90
CA SER A 8 25.47 -30.62 -28.29
C SER A 8 24.85 -29.30 -28.76
N GLN A 9 24.39 -29.20 -30.00
CA GLN A 9 23.70 -28.02 -30.53
C GLN A 9 22.28 -27.86 -29.97
N ALA A 10 21.55 -28.95 -29.68
CA ALA A 10 20.23 -28.91 -29.07
C ALA A 10 20.27 -28.48 -27.58
N VAL A 11 21.32 -28.88 -26.86
CA VAL A 11 21.54 -28.47 -25.45
C VAL A 11 21.96 -27.00 -25.36
N ALA A 12 22.78 -26.50 -26.28
CA ALA A 12 23.19 -25.11 -26.31
C ALA A 12 22.04 -24.14 -26.64
N ALA A 13 21.04 -24.56 -27.43
CA ALA A 13 19.85 -23.74 -27.71
C ALA A 13 18.87 -23.66 -26.54
N ALA A 14 18.84 -24.64 -25.64
CA ALA A 14 17.98 -24.63 -24.47
C ALA A 14 18.51 -23.75 -23.32
N SER A 15 19.81 -23.47 -23.29
CA SER A 15 20.43 -22.66 -22.22
C SER A 15 20.31 -21.15 -22.42
N LEU A 16 19.78 -20.66 -23.52
CA LEU A 16 19.70 -19.23 -23.86
C LEU A 16 18.35 -18.57 -23.51
N LEU A 17 17.42 -19.26 -22.85
CA LEU A 17 16.07 -18.78 -22.58
C LEU A 17 15.79 -18.35 -21.15
N PHE A 18 16.80 -18.25 -20.30
CA PHE A 18 16.64 -17.60 -18.99
C PHE A 18 16.83 -16.09 -19.15
N ILE A 19 15.81 -15.39 -19.65
CA ILE A 19 15.71 -13.94 -19.50
C ILE A 19 15.35 -13.70 -18.03
N SER A 20 16.35 -13.36 -17.22
CA SER A 20 16.10 -12.86 -15.87
C SER A 20 15.35 -11.54 -15.99
N ALA A 21 14.04 -11.53 -15.79
CA ALA A 21 13.31 -10.30 -15.60
C ALA A 21 13.84 -9.64 -14.31
N THR A 22 14.41 -8.45 -14.42
CA THR A 22 14.74 -7.65 -13.23
C THR A 22 13.44 -7.21 -12.60
N ALA A 23 13.20 -7.66 -11.37
CA ALA A 23 12.07 -7.20 -10.58
C ALA A 23 12.33 -5.74 -10.17
N VAL A 24 11.41 -4.84 -10.53
CA VAL A 24 11.47 -3.41 -10.21
C VAL A 24 10.36 -3.09 -9.23
N ALA A 25 10.69 -2.34 -8.18
CA ALA A 25 9.68 -1.82 -7.26
C ALA A 25 8.82 -0.78 -7.98
N VAL A 26 7.50 -0.91 -7.84
CA VAL A 26 6.52 0.01 -8.41
C VAL A 26 5.57 0.52 -7.32
N PRO A 27 4.94 1.69 -7.50
CA PRO A 27 4.02 2.25 -6.52
C PRO A 27 2.81 1.34 -6.24
N ILE A 28 2.36 1.33 -4.98
CA ILE A 28 1.10 0.72 -4.55
C ILE A 28 -0.01 1.73 -4.82
N THR A 29 -0.67 1.62 -5.98
CA THR A 29 -1.62 2.62 -6.47
C THR A 29 -2.98 2.60 -5.78
N THR A 30 -3.25 1.60 -4.95
CA THR A 30 -4.49 1.47 -4.15
C THR A 30 -4.36 2.06 -2.74
N LEU A 31 -3.19 2.61 -2.40
CA LEU A 31 -2.94 3.30 -1.15
C LEU A 31 -3.12 4.81 -1.35
N TYR A 32 -4.05 5.41 -0.64
CA TYR A 32 -4.40 6.83 -0.75
C TYR A 32 -4.01 7.60 0.51
N SER A 33 -3.72 8.89 0.32
CA SER A 33 -3.62 9.85 1.42
C SER A 33 -5.00 10.24 1.94
N ALA A 34 -5.09 10.85 3.12
CA ALA A 34 -6.35 11.35 3.66
C ALA A 34 -6.83 12.60 2.90
N GLY A 35 -8.15 12.70 2.69
CA GLY A 35 -8.80 13.88 2.10
C GLY A 35 -8.55 14.06 0.62
N VAL A 36 -8.33 12.97 -0.13
CA VAL A 36 -8.19 12.97 -1.58
C VAL A 36 -9.25 12.10 -2.24
N ASP A 37 -9.48 12.31 -3.54
CA ASP A 37 -10.33 11.46 -4.39
C ASP A 37 -9.52 10.30 -5.02
N ASP A 38 -10.19 9.46 -5.84
CA ASP A 38 -9.57 8.32 -6.55
C ASP A 38 -8.44 8.73 -7.51
N SER A 39 -8.35 9.99 -7.91
CA SER A 39 -7.24 10.51 -8.71
C SER A 39 -6.08 11.03 -7.88
N GLY A 40 -6.22 11.05 -6.54
CA GLY A 40 -5.27 11.65 -5.61
C GLY A 40 -5.40 13.17 -5.48
N ALA A 41 -6.45 13.78 -6.06
CA ALA A 41 -6.68 15.21 -5.94
C ALA A 41 -7.42 15.56 -4.63
N PRO A 42 -7.08 16.69 -3.96
CA PRO A 42 -7.70 17.09 -2.71
C PRO A 42 -9.21 17.28 -2.83
N LEU A 43 -9.95 16.70 -1.90
CA LEU A 43 -11.38 16.91 -1.75
C LEU A 43 -11.68 18.31 -1.22
N SER A 44 -12.84 18.84 -1.56
CA SER A 44 -13.30 20.13 -1.05
C SER A 44 -13.63 20.10 0.44
N LEU A 45 -13.45 21.21 1.12
CA LEU A 45 -13.85 21.37 2.54
C LEU A 45 -15.31 20.97 2.75
N GLY A 46 -15.57 20.12 3.74
CA GLY A 46 -16.89 19.58 4.06
C GLY A 46 -17.31 18.38 3.21
N ALA A 47 -16.52 17.96 2.21
CA ALA A 47 -16.78 16.73 1.47
C ALA A 47 -16.55 15.49 2.35
N ASN A 48 -17.32 14.43 2.09
CA ASN A 48 -17.08 13.13 2.72
C ASN A 48 -15.73 12.56 2.28
N GLU A 49 -15.00 11.98 3.23
CA GLU A 49 -13.80 11.20 2.97
C GLU A 49 -14.14 9.97 2.13
N GLN A 50 -13.26 9.58 1.20
CA GLN A 50 -13.51 8.48 0.26
C GLN A 50 -12.71 7.22 0.58
N HIS A 51 -11.58 7.34 1.26
CA HIS A 51 -10.63 6.24 1.47
C HIS A 51 -10.43 5.86 2.93
N TYR A 52 -10.85 6.71 3.87
CA TYR A 52 -10.74 6.46 5.30
C TYR A 52 -12.11 6.45 5.95
N GLU A 53 -12.34 5.44 6.79
CA GLU A 53 -13.53 5.33 7.63
C GLU A 53 -13.13 5.25 9.11
N ILE A 54 -14.04 5.56 10.01
CA ILE A 54 -13.88 5.32 11.44
C ILE A 54 -14.57 3.99 11.77
N VAL A 55 -13.78 2.96 12.09
CA VAL A 55 -14.25 1.59 12.35
C VAL A 55 -14.46 1.28 13.83
N ALA A 56 -13.85 2.07 14.73
CA ALA A 56 -14.04 1.94 16.17
C ALA A 56 -13.98 3.33 16.81
N GLY A 57 -14.70 3.49 17.89
CA GLY A 57 -14.88 4.76 18.60
C GLY A 57 -16.31 4.87 19.16
N SER A 58 -16.73 6.02 19.61
CA SER A 58 -18.10 6.24 20.06
C SER A 58 -18.67 7.51 19.40
N PRO A 59 -19.70 7.43 18.55
CA PRO A 59 -20.38 6.23 18.04
C PRO A 59 -19.51 5.44 17.06
N SER A 60 -19.78 4.14 16.91
CA SER A 60 -19.07 3.26 15.98
C SER A 60 -19.46 3.52 14.54
N ILE A 61 -18.51 3.45 13.63
CA ILE A 61 -18.62 3.61 12.17
C ILE A 61 -19.12 5.00 11.75
N PHE A 62 -18.23 5.79 11.22
CA PHE A 62 -18.51 7.14 10.72
C PHE A 62 -17.60 7.43 9.52
N THR A 63 -18.15 8.07 8.49
CA THR A 63 -17.35 8.61 7.39
C THR A 63 -16.85 10.00 7.77
N PRO A 64 -15.53 10.21 7.92
CA PRO A 64 -14.98 11.53 8.21
C PRO A 64 -15.33 12.53 7.09
N VAL A 65 -15.28 13.82 7.40
CA VAL A 65 -15.38 14.87 6.40
C VAL A 65 -14.10 15.69 6.34
N VAL A 66 -13.76 16.20 5.16
CA VAL A 66 -12.63 17.11 5.00
C VAL A 66 -12.85 18.36 5.84
N THR A 67 -11.89 18.69 6.68
CA THR A 67 -11.96 19.80 7.66
C THR A 67 -10.73 20.70 7.58
N SER A 68 -10.80 21.83 8.25
CA SER A 68 -9.66 22.74 8.45
C SER A 68 -9.80 23.47 9.77
N HIS A 69 -8.70 23.88 10.34
CA HIS A 69 -8.66 24.74 11.52
C HIS A 69 -7.43 25.66 11.44
N SER A 70 -7.54 26.88 11.93
CA SER A 70 -6.47 27.89 11.84
C SER A 70 -5.19 27.50 12.57
N ALA A 71 -5.27 26.59 13.54
CA ALA A 71 -4.12 26.06 14.27
C ALA A 71 -3.40 24.93 13.53
N TYR A 72 -4.04 24.28 12.55
CA TYR A 72 -3.45 23.15 11.84
C TYR A 72 -2.49 23.60 10.75
N MET A 73 -1.50 22.76 10.43
CA MET A 73 -0.73 22.95 9.22
C MET A 73 -1.68 22.98 8.02
N PRO A 74 -1.45 23.84 7.00
CA PRO A 74 -2.31 23.90 5.82
C PRO A 74 -2.40 22.56 5.09
N SER A 75 -3.59 22.19 4.61
CA SER A 75 -3.74 21.14 3.59
C SER A 75 -3.03 21.57 2.31
N ASP A 76 -2.60 20.60 1.50
CA ASP A 76 -1.90 20.84 0.24
C ASP A 76 -2.44 19.96 -0.90
N ALA A 77 -1.70 19.84 -2.00
CA ALA A 77 -2.10 19.04 -3.15
C ALA A 77 -2.04 17.53 -2.90
N SER A 78 -1.44 17.07 -1.80
CA SER A 78 -1.18 15.65 -1.53
C SER A 78 -2.12 15.05 -0.50
N SER A 79 -2.70 15.89 0.39
CA SER A 79 -3.58 15.42 1.46
C SER A 79 -4.37 16.56 2.10
N SER A 80 -5.47 16.23 2.75
CA SER A 80 -6.27 17.15 3.57
C SER A 80 -6.55 16.57 4.94
N TRP A 81 -6.85 17.46 5.89
CA TRP A 81 -7.33 17.07 7.21
C TRP A 81 -8.71 16.46 7.12
N ILE A 82 -8.94 15.36 7.80
CA ILE A 82 -10.23 14.72 7.96
C ILE A 82 -10.65 14.75 9.42
N SER A 83 -11.94 15.01 9.66
CA SER A 83 -12.46 15.30 10.99
C SER A 83 -12.52 14.05 11.86
N LEU A 84 -12.32 14.29 13.16
CA LEU A 84 -12.88 13.43 14.20
C LEU A 84 -14.27 13.99 14.54
N PRO A 85 -15.31 13.15 14.63
CA PRO A 85 -16.65 13.64 14.99
C PRO A 85 -16.67 14.37 16.33
N SER A 86 -17.50 15.40 16.43
CA SER A 86 -17.67 16.16 17.66
C SER A 86 -18.13 15.27 18.81
N GLY A 87 -17.46 15.39 19.96
CA GLY A 87 -17.76 14.58 21.15
C GLY A 87 -17.01 13.24 21.23
N PHE A 88 -16.18 12.91 20.23
CA PHE A 88 -15.31 11.74 20.30
C PHE A 88 -14.06 12.03 21.13
N SER A 89 -13.72 11.12 22.03
CA SER A 89 -12.44 11.10 22.74
C SER A 89 -11.42 10.19 22.07
N SER A 90 -11.87 9.23 21.25
CA SER A 90 -11.00 8.32 20.50
C SER A 90 -11.69 7.81 19.25
N ALA A 91 -10.90 7.51 18.21
CA ALA A 91 -11.37 6.87 17.00
C ALA A 91 -10.25 6.04 16.34
N THR A 92 -10.63 4.96 15.66
CA THR A 92 -9.74 4.22 14.78
C THR A 92 -10.08 4.57 13.34
N TYR A 93 -9.22 5.33 12.67
CA TYR A 93 -9.29 5.52 11.22
C TYR A 93 -8.70 4.31 10.52
N GLN A 94 -9.40 3.84 9.49
CA GLN A 94 -8.97 2.69 8.69
C GLN A 94 -9.02 3.02 7.21
N THR A 95 -8.01 2.53 6.50
CA THR A 95 -7.99 2.43 5.03
C THR A 95 -7.54 1.03 4.63
N THR A 96 -7.70 0.70 3.35
CA THR A 96 -7.23 -0.56 2.76
C THR A 96 -6.36 -0.28 1.54
N PHE A 97 -5.45 -1.22 1.25
CA PHE A 97 -4.66 -1.24 0.03
C PHE A 97 -4.42 -2.67 -0.42
N ASP A 98 -4.17 -2.88 -1.72
CA ASP A 98 -4.07 -4.22 -2.30
C ASP A 98 -2.64 -4.51 -2.78
N LEU A 99 -2.11 -5.65 -2.34
CA LEU A 99 -0.82 -6.22 -2.75
C LEU A 99 -0.97 -7.45 -3.65
N THR A 100 -2.15 -7.64 -4.27
CA THR A 100 -2.32 -8.71 -5.27
C THR A 100 -1.33 -8.52 -6.42
N GLY A 101 -0.58 -9.56 -6.75
CA GLY A 101 0.44 -9.52 -7.80
C GLY A 101 1.78 -8.90 -7.38
N PHE A 102 1.96 -8.59 -6.10
CA PHE A 102 3.23 -8.11 -5.54
C PHE A 102 3.92 -9.15 -4.65
N ASP A 103 5.23 -9.08 -4.60
CA ASP A 103 6.03 -9.75 -3.56
C ASP A 103 5.90 -8.97 -2.25
N VAL A 104 5.09 -9.49 -1.33
CA VAL A 104 4.81 -8.85 -0.04
C VAL A 104 6.05 -8.62 0.82
N SER A 105 7.10 -9.43 0.64
CA SER A 105 8.36 -9.27 1.37
C SER A 105 9.17 -8.05 0.92
N SER A 106 8.86 -7.51 -0.26
CA SER A 106 9.46 -6.30 -0.82
C SER A 106 8.66 -5.04 -0.54
N ALA A 107 7.45 -5.17 0.05
CA ALA A 107 6.57 -4.05 0.28
C ALA A 107 7.09 -3.11 1.36
N SER A 108 6.94 -1.82 1.13
CA SER A 108 7.23 -0.75 2.09
C SER A 108 6.22 0.37 1.96
N LEU A 109 5.77 0.90 3.10
CA LEU A 109 4.95 2.11 3.19
C LEU A 109 5.75 3.22 3.85
N ASP A 110 5.64 4.43 3.31
CA ASP A 110 6.14 5.67 3.91
C ASP A 110 4.95 6.58 4.23
N LEU A 111 4.77 6.85 5.51
CA LEU A 111 3.65 7.59 6.07
C LEU A 111 4.16 8.87 6.74
N LYS A 112 3.54 10.01 6.42
CA LYS A 112 3.68 11.26 7.17
C LYS A 112 2.35 11.51 7.87
N ILE A 113 2.36 11.58 9.17
CA ILE A 113 1.16 11.59 10.02
C ILE A 113 1.12 12.88 10.82
N ALA A 114 -0.03 13.53 10.84
CA ALA A 114 -0.34 14.64 11.74
C ALA A 114 -1.72 14.41 12.38
N VAL A 115 -1.87 14.81 13.63
CA VAL A 115 -3.07 14.51 14.42
C VAL A 115 -3.34 15.60 15.47
N ASP A 116 -4.58 15.87 15.72
CA ASP A 116 -5.06 16.60 16.90
C ASP A 116 -5.90 15.63 17.76
N ASN A 117 -5.33 15.00 18.87
CA ASN A 117 -4.07 15.37 19.54
C ASN A 117 -3.00 14.26 19.51
N THR A 118 -3.37 12.96 19.44
CA THR A 118 -2.48 11.82 19.74
C THR A 118 -2.78 10.66 18.80
N ILE A 119 -1.74 9.96 18.35
CA ILE A 119 -1.83 8.59 17.83
C ILE A 119 -1.26 7.66 18.90
N THR A 120 -2.05 6.70 19.37
CA THR A 120 -1.60 5.72 20.37
C THR A 120 -0.95 4.50 19.73
N ASP A 121 -1.32 4.17 18.49
CA ASP A 121 -0.70 3.10 17.70
C ASP A 121 -1.07 3.23 16.21
N VAL A 122 -0.27 2.59 15.37
CA VAL A 122 -0.57 2.34 13.95
C VAL A 122 -0.51 0.82 13.73
N LEU A 123 -1.56 0.25 13.13
CA LEU A 123 -1.63 -1.19 12.92
C LEU A 123 -1.61 -1.52 11.42
N ILE A 124 -0.92 -2.60 11.06
CA ILE A 124 -1.02 -3.27 9.76
C ILE A 124 -1.68 -4.63 9.99
N ASN A 125 -2.83 -4.87 9.37
CA ASN A 125 -3.58 -6.13 9.52
C ASN A 125 -3.85 -6.49 11.00
N GLY A 126 -4.12 -5.48 11.83
CA GLY A 126 -4.35 -5.63 13.27
C GLY A 126 -3.08 -5.83 14.11
N VAL A 127 -1.90 -5.83 13.50
CA VAL A 127 -0.61 -5.98 14.21
C VAL A 127 0.00 -4.61 14.45
N SER A 128 0.37 -4.31 15.71
CA SER A 128 0.99 -3.05 16.11
C SER A 128 2.34 -2.84 15.44
N THR A 129 2.58 -1.61 14.98
CA THR A 129 3.89 -1.15 14.52
C THR A 129 4.76 -0.61 15.67
N GLY A 130 4.16 -0.37 16.84
CA GLY A 130 4.80 0.29 17.98
C GLY A 130 4.97 1.80 17.80
N PHE A 131 4.40 2.38 16.74
CA PHE A 131 4.49 3.82 16.50
C PHE A 131 3.42 4.59 17.27
N SER A 132 3.81 5.70 17.86
CA SER A 132 2.89 6.62 18.54
C SER A 132 3.32 8.07 18.38
N ILE A 133 2.34 8.98 18.45
CA ILE A 133 2.53 10.42 18.53
C ILE A 133 1.94 10.84 19.87
N VAL A 134 2.80 11.27 20.80
CA VAL A 134 2.37 11.68 22.13
C VAL A 134 1.69 13.05 22.09
N PHE A 135 0.78 13.30 23.04
CA PHE A 135 0.11 14.58 23.23
C PHE A 135 1.12 15.71 23.35
N GLY A 136 0.93 16.76 22.57
CA GLY A 136 1.76 17.97 22.61
C GLY A 136 1.57 18.83 21.36
N TYR A 137 1.81 20.13 21.54
CA TYR A 137 2.05 21.07 20.47
C TYR A 137 3.41 20.67 19.86
N PRO A 138 3.56 19.96 18.79
CA PRO A 138 3.21 20.34 17.44
C PRO A 138 2.55 19.23 16.62
N ALA A 139 1.90 18.24 17.20
CA ALA A 139 1.38 17.08 16.47
C ALA A 139 0.43 17.43 15.31
N PHE A 140 -0.22 18.58 15.35
CA PHE A 140 -1.06 19.11 14.28
C PHE A 140 -0.39 20.20 13.42
N GLN A 141 0.89 20.54 13.69
CA GLN A 141 1.65 21.55 12.95
C GLN A 141 2.89 21.02 12.27
N SER A 142 3.21 19.75 12.46
CA SER A 142 4.35 19.09 11.85
C SER A 142 4.06 17.64 11.55
N TRP A 143 4.80 17.09 10.61
CA TRP A 143 4.73 15.69 10.25
C TRP A 143 5.52 14.82 11.22
N SER A 144 4.93 13.68 11.60
CA SER A 144 5.63 12.56 12.20
C SER A 144 5.74 11.45 11.15
N ASN A 145 6.95 10.96 10.91
CA ASN A 145 7.22 10.00 9.84
C ASN A 145 7.25 8.57 10.39
N LEU A 146 6.66 7.64 9.64
CA LEU A 146 6.70 6.20 9.90
C LEU A 146 6.95 5.46 8.59
N THR A 147 7.99 4.61 8.57
CA THR A 147 8.19 3.63 7.51
C THR A 147 7.82 2.23 8.03
N VAL A 148 6.98 1.51 7.30
CA VAL A 148 6.55 0.15 7.63
C VAL A 148 7.01 -0.79 6.52
N SER A 149 7.66 -1.90 6.89
CA SER A 149 8.18 -2.91 5.96
C SER A 149 7.83 -4.34 6.33
N ASN A 150 6.83 -4.54 7.19
CA ASN A 150 6.45 -5.86 7.67
C ASN A 150 4.94 -5.96 7.91
N ASN A 151 4.48 -7.18 8.30
CA ASN A 151 3.09 -7.52 8.60
C ASN A 151 2.13 -7.41 7.40
N PHE A 152 2.66 -7.37 6.18
CA PHE A 152 1.86 -7.38 4.96
C PHE A 152 1.39 -8.78 4.59
N LEU A 153 0.21 -8.86 3.97
CA LEU A 153 -0.39 -10.06 3.43
C LEU A 153 -0.54 -9.94 1.91
N ALA A 154 -0.57 -11.06 1.22
CA ALA A 154 -0.94 -11.08 -0.19
C ALA A 154 -2.43 -10.68 -0.33
N GLY A 155 -2.74 -9.83 -1.31
CA GLY A 155 -4.08 -9.27 -1.49
C GLY A 155 -4.34 -8.06 -0.61
N VAL A 156 -5.59 -7.90 -0.17
CA VAL A 156 -6.04 -6.71 0.56
C VAL A 156 -5.47 -6.67 1.98
N ASN A 157 -4.90 -5.53 2.33
CA ASN A 157 -4.35 -5.21 3.64
C ASN A 157 -5.12 -4.07 4.28
N THR A 158 -5.14 -4.02 5.61
CA THR A 158 -5.70 -2.91 6.39
C THR A 158 -4.60 -2.10 7.05
N LEU A 159 -4.75 -0.76 7.02
CA LEU A 159 -3.92 0.19 7.74
C LEU A 159 -4.82 0.98 8.68
N GLN A 160 -4.52 0.95 9.97
CA GLN A 160 -5.33 1.58 11.01
C GLN A 160 -4.50 2.56 11.85
N PHE A 161 -5.14 3.68 12.23
CA PHE A 161 -4.56 4.72 13.09
C PHE A 161 -5.47 4.90 14.29
N LEU A 162 -4.95 4.62 15.47
CA LEU A 162 -5.67 4.76 16.74
C LEU A 162 -5.45 6.18 17.27
N ALA A 163 -6.43 7.06 17.03
CA ALA A 163 -6.37 8.45 17.41
C ALA A 163 -7.10 8.72 18.73
N VAL A 164 -6.56 9.62 19.54
CA VAL A 164 -7.17 10.14 20.77
C VAL A 164 -7.25 11.65 20.70
N ASN A 165 -8.43 12.19 21.00
CA ASN A 165 -8.69 13.62 21.13
C ASN A 165 -8.90 13.98 22.62
N SER A 166 -8.14 14.91 23.14
CA SER A 166 -8.21 15.39 24.53
C SER A 166 -9.16 16.57 24.72
N GLY A 167 -9.90 16.95 23.68
CA GLY A 167 -10.89 18.02 23.67
C GLY A 167 -10.66 19.05 22.57
N GLY A 168 -11.70 19.85 22.29
CA GLY A 168 -11.69 20.78 21.17
C GLY A 168 -12.00 20.13 19.82
N PRO A 169 -11.62 20.74 18.68
CA PRO A 169 -11.71 20.11 17.39
C PRO A 169 -10.68 18.98 17.27
N GLY A 170 -11.10 17.82 16.82
CA GLY A 170 -10.20 16.69 16.55
C GLY A 170 -10.08 16.45 15.05
N ALA A 171 -8.88 16.15 14.59
CA ALA A 171 -8.64 15.82 13.19
C ALA A 171 -7.39 14.96 13.00
N PHE A 172 -7.35 14.28 11.85
CA PHE A 172 -6.27 13.41 11.42
C PHE A 172 -5.88 13.75 10.00
N ARG A 173 -4.61 13.66 9.68
CA ARG A 173 -4.09 13.81 8.33
C ARG A 173 -2.93 12.84 8.11
N VAL A 174 -2.92 12.19 6.97
CA VAL A 174 -1.80 11.34 6.55
C VAL A 174 -1.50 11.53 5.07
N GLU A 175 -0.23 11.67 4.75
CA GLU A 175 0.29 11.41 3.41
C GLU A 175 0.82 9.99 3.39
N ALA A 176 0.28 9.17 2.51
CA ALA A 176 0.63 7.76 2.39
C ALA A 176 1.19 7.47 1.01
N SER A 177 2.32 6.81 0.97
CA SER A 177 2.90 6.25 -0.25
C SER A 177 3.48 4.87 0.06
N GLY A 178 3.61 4.04 -0.96
CA GLY A 178 4.17 2.71 -0.81
C GLY A 178 4.68 2.16 -2.13
N ASN A 179 5.61 1.22 -2.01
CA ASN A 179 6.20 0.53 -3.15
C ASN A 179 6.29 -0.96 -2.84
N ALA A 180 6.16 -1.78 -3.88
CA ALA A 180 6.41 -3.21 -3.81
C ALA A 180 6.91 -3.72 -5.16
N THR A 181 7.62 -4.84 -5.18
CA THR A 181 8.08 -5.48 -6.40
C THR A 181 6.94 -6.30 -6.99
N ALA A 182 6.60 -6.04 -8.26
CA ALA A 182 5.62 -6.87 -8.96
C ALA A 182 6.15 -8.29 -9.19
N VAL A 183 5.32 -9.30 -8.91
CA VAL A 183 5.64 -10.69 -9.24
C VAL A 183 5.48 -10.86 -10.76
N SER A 184 6.60 -11.09 -11.45
CA SER A 184 6.54 -11.41 -12.87
C SER A 184 5.95 -12.79 -13.07
N GLU A 185 4.75 -12.88 -13.64
CA GLU A 185 4.21 -14.16 -14.08
C GLU A 185 5.09 -14.73 -15.21
N PRO A 186 5.34 -16.05 -15.22
CA PRO A 186 6.03 -16.67 -16.34
C PRO A 186 5.24 -16.36 -17.61
N SER A 187 5.85 -15.67 -18.57
CA SER A 187 5.13 -15.26 -19.76
C SER A 187 4.53 -16.51 -20.44
N LEU A 188 3.23 -16.49 -20.70
CA LEU A 188 2.53 -17.57 -21.44
C LEU A 188 3.28 -17.95 -22.72
N GLY A 189 3.99 -16.99 -23.34
CA GLY A 189 4.84 -17.22 -24.50
C GLY A 189 6.00 -18.19 -24.23
N VAL A 190 6.62 -18.15 -23.05
CA VAL A 190 7.70 -19.08 -22.66
C VAL A 190 7.12 -20.48 -22.45
N LEU A 191 5.98 -20.59 -21.76
CA LEU A 191 5.29 -21.87 -21.57
C LEU A 191 4.80 -22.47 -22.88
N PHE A 192 4.24 -21.64 -23.78
CA PHE A 192 3.85 -22.05 -25.12
C PHE A 192 5.04 -22.50 -25.97
N GLY A 193 6.15 -21.76 -25.93
CA GLY A 193 7.40 -22.09 -26.62
C GLY A 193 8.00 -23.42 -26.14
N LEU A 194 8.02 -23.65 -24.83
CA LEU A 194 8.46 -24.93 -24.24
C LEU A 194 7.53 -26.09 -24.62
N GLY A 195 6.21 -25.87 -24.64
CA GLY A 195 5.20 -26.85 -25.08
C GLY A 195 5.37 -27.22 -26.53
N LEU A 196 5.57 -26.26 -27.45
CA LEU A 196 5.83 -26.50 -28.87
C LEU A 196 7.15 -27.23 -29.09
N MET A 197 8.20 -26.87 -28.38
CA MET A 197 9.50 -27.58 -28.42
C MET A 197 9.35 -29.05 -27.99
N TRP A 198 8.63 -29.29 -26.89
CA TRP A 198 8.36 -30.65 -26.42
C TRP A 198 7.57 -31.47 -27.48
N LEU A 199 6.53 -30.91 -28.09
CA LEU A 199 5.77 -31.54 -29.17
C LEU A 199 6.64 -31.83 -30.40
N ALA A 200 7.54 -30.94 -30.80
CA ALA A 200 8.45 -31.14 -31.92
C ALA A 200 9.46 -32.29 -31.68
N MET A 201 9.94 -32.40 -30.42
CA MET A 201 10.86 -33.47 -30.01
C MET A 201 10.16 -34.85 -29.96
N THR A 202 8.89 -34.93 -29.53
CA THR A 202 8.14 -36.20 -29.48
C THR A 202 7.74 -36.70 -30.84
N ARG A 203 7.45 -35.81 -31.83
CA ARG A 203 7.18 -36.19 -33.21
C ARG A 203 8.39 -36.84 -33.91
N LYS A 204 9.60 -36.38 -33.63
CA LYS A 204 10.84 -36.97 -34.22
C LYS A 204 11.23 -38.34 -33.68
N ARG A 205 10.64 -38.80 -32.58
CA ARG A 205 10.86 -40.14 -32.03
C ARG A 205 9.98 -41.24 -32.64
N LYS A 206 8.95 -40.87 -33.42
CA LYS A 206 8.00 -41.79 -34.03
C LYS A 206 8.20 -41.96 -35.56
N ALA A 207 9.20 -41.34 -36.15
CA ALA A 207 9.66 -41.50 -37.51
C ALA A 207 11.07 -42.09 -37.51
#